data_cc7d52930dcb92a21a1d8964a3560cbc
#
_entry.id   cc7d52930dcb92a21a1d8964a3560cbc
#
_cell.length_a   1.000
_cell.length_b   1.000
_cell.length_c   1.000
_cell.angle_alpha   90.00
_cell.angle_beta   90.00
_cell.angle_gamma   90.00
#
_symmetry.space_group_name_H-M   'P 1'
#
loop_
_entity.id
_entity.type
_entity.pdbx_description
1 polymer ?
#
loop_
_entity_poly.entity_id
_entity_poly.type
_entity_poly.pdbx_seq_one_letter_code
_entity_poly.pdbx_strand_id
1 'polypeptide(L)'
;MKQGRKISIVSRMFAVLLAVMMVCSNISLPSKAAETVQTIAAWEYKDKDSAPSSLPAGATSGSGQLNVTGATYTGYSSKSLAANNWEEEGYWTISEINAEKYENLTFSASLRSSNTGAKNFQLEYSLDKGQSWTVVDGGAVEITSTNLTQLYKDVKLPAELSGQNFALRV
;
A
#
# COMPACT_ATOMS: atom_id res chain seq x y z
N MET A 1 48.68 -2.13 -50.25
CA MET A 1 47.51 -2.68 -49.56
C MET A 1 47.12 -1.77 -48.43
N LYS A 2 46.03 -1.01 -48.52
CA LYS A 2 45.51 -0.12 -47.47
C LYS A 2 44.49 -0.89 -46.64
N GLN A 3 44.80 -1.21 -45.39
CA GLN A 3 43.83 -1.74 -44.44
C GLN A 3 42.93 -0.61 -43.96
N GLY A 4 41.69 -0.61 -44.37
CA GLY A 4 40.67 0.29 -43.86
C GLY A 4 40.19 -0.16 -42.46
N ARG A 5 40.45 0.65 -41.45
CA ARG A 5 39.88 0.47 -40.10
C ARG A 5 38.37 0.72 -40.14
N LYS A 6 37.60 -0.34 -39.97
CA LYS A 6 36.16 -0.21 -39.69
C LYS A 6 35.99 0.26 -38.24
N ILE A 7 35.79 1.53 -38.03
CA ILE A 7 35.35 2.06 -36.73
C ILE A 7 33.85 1.80 -36.64
N SER A 8 33.43 1.00 -35.68
CA SER A 8 32.02 0.65 -35.49
C SER A 8 31.19 1.90 -35.14
N ILE A 9 29.95 1.96 -35.60
CA ILE A 9 29.00 3.05 -35.33
C ILE A 9 28.84 3.29 -33.85
N VAL A 10 28.94 2.25 -33.02
CA VAL A 10 28.87 2.28 -31.54
C VAL A 10 30.02 3.10 -30.95
N SER A 11 31.25 2.98 -31.49
CA SER A 11 32.40 3.76 -31.05
C SER A 11 32.26 5.26 -31.36
N ARG A 12 31.58 5.61 -32.45
CA ARG A 12 31.32 7.02 -32.81
C ARG A 12 30.24 7.65 -31.93
N MET A 13 29.19 6.90 -31.58
CA MET A 13 28.16 7.37 -30.64
C MET A 13 28.73 7.58 -29.23
N PHE A 14 29.64 6.71 -28.79
CA PHE A 14 30.29 6.86 -27.46
C PHE A 14 31.21 8.09 -27.42
N ALA A 15 31.93 8.39 -28.50
CA ALA A 15 32.78 9.56 -28.58
C ALA A 15 31.98 10.89 -28.61
N VAL A 16 30.82 10.88 -29.29
CA VAL A 16 29.92 12.06 -29.31
C VAL A 16 29.25 12.28 -27.94
N LEU A 17 28.85 11.18 -27.26
CA LEU A 17 28.27 11.28 -25.90
C LEU A 17 29.28 11.79 -24.89
N LEU A 18 30.55 11.39 -24.97
CA LEU A 18 31.62 11.87 -24.09
C LEU A 18 31.97 13.35 -24.35
N ALA A 19 31.93 13.81 -25.61
CA ALA A 19 32.14 15.20 -25.97
C ALA A 19 31.00 16.11 -25.48
N VAL A 20 29.75 15.64 -25.54
CA VAL A 20 28.60 16.38 -24.97
C VAL A 20 28.67 16.46 -23.45
N MET A 21 29.16 15.43 -22.77
CA MET A 21 29.36 15.49 -21.30
C MET A 21 30.47 16.45 -20.89
N MET A 22 31.52 16.64 -21.71
CA MET A 22 32.58 17.59 -21.41
C MET A 22 32.18 19.07 -21.59
N VAL A 23 31.22 19.35 -22.49
CA VAL A 23 30.73 20.74 -22.72
C VAL A 23 29.65 21.11 -21.70
N CYS A 24 29.00 20.13 -21.06
CA CYS A 24 27.95 20.34 -20.06
C CYS A 24 28.44 20.29 -18.61
N SER A 25 29.71 20.60 -18.34
CA SER A 25 30.29 20.55 -16.99
C SER A 25 29.65 21.50 -15.96
N ASN A 26 28.62 22.25 -16.32
CA ASN A 26 27.86 23.12 -15.41
C ASN A 26 26.33 22.83 -15.42
N ILE A 27 25.86 21.77 -16.09
CA ILE A 27 24.49 21.35 -15.93
C ILE A 27 24.46 20.40 -14.73
N SER A 28 24.15 20.92 -13.54
CA SER A 28 23.70 20.10 -12.44
C SER A 28 22.40 19.45 -12.87
N LEU A 29 22.44 18.16 -13.25
CA LEU A 29 21.22 17.36 -13.34
C LEU A 29 20.56 17.45 -11.96
N PRO A 30 19.27 17.80 -11.86
CA PRO A 30 18.59 17.72 -10.59
C PRO A 30 18.75 16.28 -10.11
N SER A 31 19.45 16.10 -9.00
CA SER A 31 19.47 14.79 -8.35
C SER A 31 18.02 14.49 -8.04
N LYS A 32 17.46 13.41 -8.62
CA LYS A 32 16.14 12.92 -8.18
C LYS A 32 16.27 12.72 -6.68
N ALA A 33 15.55 13.52 -5.90
CA ALA A 33 15.52 13.34 -4.45
C ALA A 33 15.19 11.87 -4.20
N ALA A 34 15.92 11.23 -3.31
CA ALA A 34 15.62 9.86 -2.94
C ALA A 34 14.16 9.83 -2.47
N GLU A 35 13.34 8.98 -3.11
CA GLU A 35 11.97 8.78 -2.66
C GLU A 35 12.03 8.24 -1.23
N THR A 36 11.54 9.03 -0.28
CA THR A 36 11.42 8.59 1.12
C THR A 36 10.11 7.85 1.26
N VAL A 37 10.17 6.56 1.58
CA VAL A 37 8.98 5.80 1.95
C VAL A 37 8.48 6.32 3.29
N GLN A 38 7.20 6.68 3.35
CA GLN A 38 6.57 7.23 4.54
C GLN A 38 5.25 6.53 4.83
N THR A 39 5.02 6.15 6.08
CA THR A 39 3.74 5.60 6.52
C THR A 39 2.73 6.73 6.70
N ILE A 40 1.63 6.71 5.95
CA ILE A 40 0.57 7.72 5.99
C ILE A 40 -0.59 7.34 6.89
N ALA A 41 -0.76 6.05 7.18
CA ALA A 41 -1.73 5.51 8.12
C ALA A 41 -1.27 4.13 8.61
N ALA A 42 -1.36 3.87 9.91
CA ALA A 42 -1.07 2.56 10.48
C ALA A 42 -1.93 2.27 11.72
N TRP A 43 -2.23 1.00 11.92
CA TRP A 43 -2.91 0.43 13.10
C TRP A 43 -2.06 -0.72 13.63
N GLU A 44 -1.16 -0.40 14.55
CA GLU A 44 -0.22 -1.36 15.14
C GLU A 44 -0.46 -1.45 16.65
N TYR A 45 -0.78 -2.65 17.12
CA TYR A 45 -1.04 -2.91 18.53
C TYR A 45 -0.12 -4.00 19.04
N LYS A 46 0.62 -3.71 20.11
CA LYS A 46 1.60 -4.64 20.70
C LYS A 46 0.95 -5.66 21.63
N ASP A 47 -0.10 -5.23 22.31
CA ASP A 47 -0.79 -5.99 23.36
C ASP A 47 -2.26 -5.53 23.50
N LYS A 48 -2.95 -6.13 24.45
CA LYS A 48 -4.35 -5.82 24.73
C LYS A 48 -4.55 -4.39 25.24
N ASP A 49 -3.59 -3.86 25.97
CA ASP A 49 -3.71 -2.55 26.64
C ASP A 49 -3.50 -1.40 25.63
N SER A 50 -2.75 -1.66 24.56
CA SER A 50 -2.57 -0.71 23.45
C SER A 50 -3.71 -0.74 22.44
N ALA A 51 -4.53 -1.79 22.42
CA ALA A 51 -5.62 -1.95 21.48
C ALA A 51 -6.87 -1.16 21.89
N PRO A 52 -7.68 -0.68 20.93
CA PRO A 52 -8.91 0.04 21.24
C PRO A 52 -9.94 -0.88 21.91
N SER A 53 -10.66 -0.35 22.88
CA SER A 53 -11.77 -1.06 23.54
C SER A 53 -13.03 -1.12 22.67
N SER A 54 -13.15 -0.23 21.69
CA SER A 54 -14.26 -0.13 20.75
C SER A 54 -13.82 0.44 19.42
N LEU A 55 -14.67 0.29 18.40
CA LEU A 55 -14.52 0.90 17.08
C LEU A 55 -15.60 1.97 16.87
N PRO A 56 -15.38 2.97 16.00
CA PRO A 56 -14.17 3.19 15.21
C PRO A 56 -12.96 3.61 16.07
N ALA A 57 -11.75 3.28 15.57
CA ALA A 57 -10.49 3.61 16.22
C ALA A 57 -9.58 4.39 15.28
N GLY A 58 -9.01 5.49 15.76
CA GLY A 58 -8.02 6.28 15.03
C GLY A 58 -6.75 5.50 14.75
N ALA A 59 -6.04 5.91 13.69
CA ALA A 59 -4.72 5.38 13.38
C ALA A 59 -3.74 5.54 14.56
N THR A 60 -2.87 4.57 14.77
CA THR A 60 -1.77 4.67 15.74
C THR A 60 -0.64 5.56 15.21
N SER A 61 -0.58 5.75 13.89
CA SER A 61 0.30 6.68 13.22
C SER A 61 -0.37 7.19 11.94
N GLY A 62 -0.24 8.49 11.65
CA GLY A 62 -0.84 9.12 10.48
C GLY A 62 -2.33 9.42 10.65
N SER A 63 -3.10 9.29 9.57
CA SER A 63 -4.53 9.62 9.52
C SER A 63 -5.40 8.40 9.24
N GLY A 64 -6.67 8.48 9.62
CA GLY A 64 -7.68 7.49 9.29
C GLY A 64 -8.40 6.90 10.50
N GLN A 65 -9.52 6.24 10.19
CA GLN A 65 -10.38 5.57 11.16
C GLN A 65 -10.59 4.10 10.74
N LEU A 66 -10.29 3.17 11.62
CA LEU A 66 -10.56 1.74 11.42
C LEU A 66 -11.91 1.39 12.03
N ASN A 67 -12.74 0.69 11.26
CA ASN A 67 -14.02 0.19 11.72
C ASN A 67 -14.29 -1.21 11.16
N VAL A 68 -15.36 -1.84 11.61
CA VAL A 68 -15.90 -3.10 11.07
C VAL A 68 -17.39 -2.95 10.82
N THR A 69 -17.86 -3.51 9.72
CA THR A 69 -19.26 -3.53 9.32
C THR A 69 -19.67 -4.97 9.06
N GLY A 70 -20.91 -5.34 9.41
CA GLY A 70 -21.40 -6.71 9.26
C GLY A 70 -20.68 -7.74 10.16
N ALA A 71 -20.14 -7.29 11.30
CA ALA A 71 -19.54 -8.17 12.30
C ALA A 71 -19.52 -7.50 13.67
N THR A 72 -19.27 -8.30 14.70
CA THR A 72 -19.13 -7.83 16.08
C THR A 72 -17.65 -7.72 16.45
N TYR A 73 -17.18 -6.51 16.76
CA TYR A 73 -15.83 -6.30 17.28
C TYR A 73 -15.67 -6.96 18.65
N THR A 74 -14.59 -7.72 18.85
CA THR A 74 -14.33 -8.48 20.07
C THR A 74 -13.04 -8.08 20.79
N GLY A 75 -12.34 -7.06 20.29
CA GLY A 75 -11.12 -6.54 20.89
C GLY A 75 -9.84 -7.17 20.32
N TYR A 76 -8.79 -7.19 21.13
CA TYR A 76 -7.49 -7.72 20.76
C TYR A 76 -7.39 -9.22 21.04
N SER A 77 -6.95 -9.97 20.05
CA SER A 77 -6.73 -11.40 20.16
C SER A 77 -5.54 -11.84 19.30
N SER A 78 -4.60 -12.54 19.93
CA SER A 78 -3.45 -13.16 19.24
C SER A 78 -2.72 -12.22 18.30
N LYS A 79 -2.35 -11.07 18.78
CA LYS A 79 -1.58 -10.00 18.07
C LYS A 79 -2.36 -9.29 16.95
N SER A 80 -3.67 -9.35 16.94
CA SER A 80 -4.53 -8.63 15.96
C SER A 80 -5.81 -8.15 16.62
N LEU A 81 -6.47 -7.18 16.01
CA LEU A 81 -7.88 -6.90 16.28
C LEU A 81 -8.74 -8.05 15.75
N ALA A 82 -9.84 -8.32 16.44
CA ALA A 82 -10.70 -9.45 16.12
C ALA A 82 -12.17 -9.03 16.07
N ALA A 83 -12.90 -9.68 15.18
CA ALA A 83 -14.35 -9.62 15.08
C ALA A 83 -14.92 -11.02 14.83
N ASN A 84 -16.16 -11.22 15.23
CA ASN A 84 -16.90 -12.45 15.02
C ASN A 84 -18.34 -12.15 14.52
N ASN A 85 -19.16 -13.19 14.35
CA ASN A 85 -20.53 -13.07 13.84
C ASN A 85 -20.58 -12.30 12.51
N TRP A 86 -19.68 -12.69 11.59
CA TRP A 86 -19.59 -12.07 10.27
C TRP A 86 -20.84 -12.36 9.45
N GLU A 87 -21.44 -11.31 8.90
CA GLU A 87 -22.40 -11.36 7.82
C GLU A 87 -21.70 -11.70 6.50
N GLU A 88 -22.45 -12.10 5.47
CA GLU A 88 -21.90 -12.54 4.19
C GLU A 88 -21.03 -11.45 3.51
N GLU A 89 -21.44 -10.20 3.64
CA GLU A 89 -20.73 -9.04 3.09
C GLU A 89 -20.06 -8.18 4.18
N GLY A 90 -19.66 -8.79 5.28
CA GLY A 90 -18.98 -8.09 6.35
C GLY A 90 -17.53 -7.72 5.97
N TYR A 91 -17.05 -6.56 6.40
CA TYR A 91 -15.74 -6.05 6.05
C TYR A 91 -15.12 -5.17 7.13
N TRP A 92 -13.78 -5.11 7.13
CA TRP A 92 -13.03 -4.06 7.80
C TRP A 92 -12.96 -2.83 6.91
N THR A 93 -13.18 -1.64 7.47
CA THR A 93 -13.07 -0.37 6.74
C THR A 93 -11.97 0.49 7.34
N ILE A 94 -11.20 1.12 6.49
CA ILE A 94 -10.26 2.17 6.83
C ILE A 94 -10.74 3.43 6.11
N SER A 95 -11.29 4.39 6.82
CA SER A 95 -11.79 5.66 6.26
C SER A 95 -10.86 6.83 6.61
N GLU A 96 -11.07 7.97 5.99
CA GLU A 96 -10.38 9.23 6.27
C GLU A 96 -8.85 9.15 6.10
N ILE A 97 -8.36 8.32 5.16
CA ILE A 97 -6.94 8.28 4.81
C ILE A 97 -6.61 9.55 4.02
N ASN A 98 -5.71 10.36 4.54
CA ASN A 98 -5.24 11.57 3.86
C ASN A 98 -3.95 11.30 3.10
N ALA A 99 -4.03 11.28 1.77
CA ALA A 99 -2.88 11.14 0.88
C ALA A 99 -2.65 12.37 -0.03
N GLU A 100 -3.14 13.54 0.34
CA GLU A 100 -3.05 14.78 -0.47
C GLU A 100 -1.61 15.15 -0.89
N LYS A 101 -0.61 14.71 -0.13
CA LYS A 101 0.82 15.02 -0.38
C LYS A 101 1.63 13.80 -0.80
N TYR A 102 0.97 12.68 -1.08
CA TYR A 102 1.63 11.40 -1.31
C TYR A 102 1.23 10.78 -2.65
N GLU A 103 2.15 10.05 -3.23
CA GLU A 103 1.99 9.31 -4.47
C GLU A 103 2.62 7.91 -4.34
N ASN A 104 2.40 7.04 -5.32
CA ASN A 104 2.93 5.67 -5.32
C ASN A 104 2.53 4.88 -4.07
N LEU A 105 1.25 4.97 -3.71
CA LEU A 105 0.70 4.39 -2.50
C LEU A 105 0.73 2.86 -2.53
N THR A 106 1.01 2.26 -1.37
CA THR A 106 0.94 0.81 -1.18
C THR A 106 0.17 0.47 0.09
N PHE A 107 -0.41 -0.73 0.11
CA PHE A 107 -1.12 -1.29 1.25
C PHE A 107 -0.47 -2.57 1.73
N SER A 108 -0.28 -2.68 3.04
CA SER A 108 0.20 -3.90 3.69
C SER A 108 -0.66 -4.23 4.90
N ALA A 109 -1.04 -5.50 5.05
CA ALA A 109 -1.79 -5.95 6.22
C ALA A 109 -1.51 -7.43 6.54
N SER A 110 -1.53 -7.75 7.84
CA SER A 110 -1.51 -9.11 8.33
C SER A 110 -2.92 -9.54 8.73
N LEU A 111 -3.35 -10.66 8.21
CA LEU A 111 -4.67 -11.24 8.44
C LEU A 111 -4.55 -12.64 9.03
N ARG A 112 -5.60 -13.08 9.71
CA ARG A 112 -5.83 -14.47 10.12
C ARG A 112 -7.32 -14.73 10.21
N SER A 113 -7.71 -15.99 10.12
CA SER A 113 -9.07 -16.41 10.35
C SER A 113 -9.10 -17.70 11.17
N SER A 114 -10.16 -17.92 11.93
CA SER A 114 -10.43 -19.20 12.59
C SER A 114 -10.73 -20.29 11.56
N ASN A 115 -10.82 -21.55 11.99
CA ASN A 115 -11.17 -22.64 11.08
C ASN A 115 -12.55 -22.46 10.42
N THR A 116 -13.48 -21.81 11.10
CA THR A 116 -14.85 -21.55 10.65
C THR A 116 -15.10 -20.13 10.16
N GLY A 117 -14.08 -19.25 10.22
CA GLY A 117 -14.21 -17.86 9.79
C GLY A 117 -14.03 -17.69 8.28
N ALA A 118 -14.31 -16.48 7.79
CA ALA A 118 -14.10 -16.10 6.40
C ALA A 118 -12.68 -16.38 5.94
N LYS A 119 -12.52 -16.82 4.70
CA LYS A 119 -11.21 -17.17 4.12
C LYS A 119 -10.82 -16.28 2.95
N ASN A 120 -11.77 -15.80 2.18
CA ASN A 120 -11.52 -15.02 0.99
C ASN A 120 -11.78 -13.55 1.32
N PHE A 121 -10.78 -12.71 1.02
CA PHE A 121 -10.85 -11.28 1.23
C PHE A 121 -10.47 -10.55 -0.04
N GLN A 122 -11.11 -9.40 -0.27
CA GLN A 122 -10.87 -8.53 -1.40
C GLN A 122 -10.60 -7.13 -0.91
N LEU A 123 -9.45 -6.56 -1.31
CA LEU A 123 -9.15 -5.16 -1.06
C LEU A 123 -9.88 -4.29 -2.08
N GLU A 124 -10.61 -3.30 -1.59
CA GLU A 124 -11.32 -2.32 -2.40
C GLU A 124 -11.07 -0.90 -1.86
N TYR A 125 -11.26 0.10 -2.71
CA TYR A 125 -11.13 1.51 -2.37
C TYR A 125 -12.38 2.31 -2.72
N SER A 126 -12.52 3.47 -2.08
CA SER A 126 -13.58 4.43 -2.32
C SER A 126 -13.02 5.86 -2.30
N LEU A 127 -13.42 6.68 -3.27
CA LEU A 127 -13.15 8.12 -3.35
C LEU A 127 -14.34 8.99 -2.91
N ASP A 128 -15.49 8.37 -2.65
CA ASP A 128 -16.76 9.02 -2.33
C ASP A 128 -17.23 8.71 -0.90
N LYS A 129 -16.29 8.52 0.03
CA LYS A 129 -16.54 8.24 1.46
C LYS A 129 -17.33 6.96 1.70
N GLY A 130 -17.10 5.94 0.86
CA GLY A 130 -17.71 4.61 1.02
C GLY A 130 -19.09 4.46 0.39
N GLN A 131 -19.54 5.39 -0.46
CA GLN A 131 -20.79 5.24 -1.19
C GLN A 131 -20.67 4.26 -2.36
N SER A 132 -19.50 4.21 -3.01
CA SER A 132 -19.14 3.20 -3.99
C SER A 132 -17.75 2.63 -3.75
N TRP A 133 -17.53 1.39 -4.20
CA TRP A 133 -16.30 0.66 -3.98
C TRP A 133 -15.77 0.08 -5.29
N THR A 134 -14.47 0.19 -5.47
CA THR A 134 -13.76 -0.34 -6.64
C THR A 134 -12.68 -1.32 -6.19
N VAL A 135 -12.63 -2.47 -6.85
CA VAL A 135 -11.63 -3.51 -6.57
C VAL A 135 -10.22 -3.02 -6.87
N VAL A 136 -9.30 -3.27 -5.95
CA VAL A 136 -7.87 -3.07 -6.17
C VAL A 136 -7.31 -4.27 -6.93
N ASP A 137 -6.59 -4.05 -8.02
CA ASP A 137 -5.91 -5.12 -8.76
C ASP A 137 -4.87 -5.82 -7.87
N GLY A 138 -4.89 -7.15 -7.88
CA GLY A 138 -4.07 -7.95 -6.97
C GLY A 138 -4.51 -7.90 -5.49
N GLY A 139 -5.70 -7.35 -5.20
CA GLY A 139 -6.25 -7.21 -3.85
C GLY A 139 -7.02 -8.41 -3.32
N ALA A 140 -7.12 -9.51 -4.08
CA ALA A 140 -7.74 -10.77 -3.61
C ALA A 140 -6.73 -11.61 -2.84
N VAL A 141 -7.09 -12.09 -1.64
CA VAL A 141 -6.25 -12.98 -0.84
C VAL A 141 -7.10 -14.10 -0.22
N GLU A 142 -6.49 -15.26 -0.03
CA GLU A 142 -7.07 -16.39 0.68
C GLU A 142 -6.31 -16.68 1.98
N ILE A 143 -7.03 -16.79 3.10
CA ILE A 143 -6.45 -17.14 4.39
C ILE A 143 -6.43 -18.68 4.52
N THR A 144 -5.28 -19.27 4.37
CA THR A 144 -5.05 -20.72 4.48
C THR A 144 -4.60 -21.16 5.87
N SER A 145 -4.33 -20.23 6.78
CA SER A 145 -3.77 -20.49 8.12
C SER A 145 -4.54 -19.76 9.22
N THR A 146 -4.59 -20.35 10.40
CA THR A 146 -5.08 -19.68 11.61
C THR A 146 -4.05 -18.76 12.26
N ASN A 147 -2.80 -18.81 11.81
CA ASN A 147 -1.76 -17.90 12.26
C ASN A 147 -1.87 -16.54 11.58
N LEU A 148 -1.51 -15.49 12.30
CA LEU A 148 -1.41 -14.15 11.73
C LEU A 148 -0.30 -14.15 10.65
N THR A 149 -0.67 -13.85 9.42
CA THR A 149 0.22 -13.87 8.25
C THR A 149 0.07 -12.56 7.49
N GLN A 150 1.18 -11.98 7.06
CA GLN A 150 1.15 -10.82 6.15
C GLN A 150 0.71 -11.29 4.76
N LEU A 151 -0.57 -11.12 4.46
CA LEU A 151 -1.17 -11.52 3.19
C LEU A 151 -1.13 -10.37 2.17
N TYR A 152 -1.36 -9.14 2.63
CA TYR A 152 -1.10 -7.96 1.81
C TYR A 152 0.31 -7.48 2.08
N LYS A 153 1.15 -7.49 1.06
CA LYS A 153 2.54 -7.02 1.14
C LYS A 153 2.79 -6.04 -0.01
N ASP A 154 2.87 -4.77 0.34
CA ASP A 154 3.15 -3.67 -0.60
C ASP A 154 2.29 -3.72 -1.86
N VAL A 155 0.99 -4.07 -1.68
CA VAL A 155 0.01 -4.06 -2.77
C VAL A 155 -0.11 -2.64 -3.29
N LYS A 156 0.19 -2.44 -4.58
CA LYS A 156 0.10 -1.13 -5.21
C LYS A 156 -1.35 -0.68 -5.27
N LEU A 157 -1.61 0.49 -4.73
CA LEU A 157 -2.91 1.12 -4.85
C LEU A 157 -3.01 1.87 -6.19
N PRO A 158 -4.21 2.03 -6.75
CA PRO A 158 -4.45 2.78 -7.97
C PRO A 158 -3.88 4.20 -7.92
N ALA A 159 -3.30 4.65 -9.04
CA ALA A 159 -2.64 5.95 -9.13
C ALA A 159 -3.59 7.13 -8.86
N GLU A 160 -4.88 6.94 -9.11
CA GLU A 160 -5.94 7.92 -8.86
C GLU A 160 -6.16 8.24 -7.37
N LEU A 161 -5.65 7.42 -6.45
CA LEU A 161 -5.66 7.69 -5.02
C LEU A 161 -4.55 8.64 -4.58
N SER A 162 -3.54 8.85 -5.42
CA SER A 162 -2.46 9.79 -5.16
C SER A 162 -3.01 11.22 -5.10
N GLY A 163 -2.64 11.96 -4.06
CA GLY A 163 -3.12 13.32 -3.86
C GLY A 163 -4.58 13.43 -3.39
N GLN A 164 -5.21 12.33 -2.96
CA GLN A 164 -6.63 12.28 -2.58
C GLN A 164 -6.83 11.87 -1.12
N ASN A 165 -8.02 12.17 -0.61
CA ASN A 165 -8.57 11.51 0.57
C ASN A 165 -9.41 10.33 0.12
N PHE A 166 -9.22 9.18 0.73
CA PHE A 166 -9.90 7.95 0.31
C PHE A 166 -10.19 7.01 1.49
N ALA A 167 -10.94 5.96 1.20
CA ALA A 167 -11.18 4.85 2.11
C ALA A 167 -10.76 3.52 1.45
N LEU A 168 -10.42 2.54 2.30
CA LEU A 168 -10.19 1.15 1.92
C LEU A 168 -11.16 0.25 2.68
N ARG A 169 -11.51 -0.91 2.09
CA ARG A 169 -12.13 -2.02 2.81
C ARG A 169 -11.54 -3.36 2.41
N VAL A 170 -11.64 -4.29 3.32
CA VAL A 170 -11.16 -5.67 3.14
C VAL A 170 -12.21 -6.64 3.67
#